data_7ea4c903287d18a6e188f3c4784f8fdf
#
_entry.id   7ea4c903287d18a6e188f3c4784f8fdf
#
_cell.length_a   1.000
_cell.length_b   1.000
_cell.length_c   1.000
_cell.angle_alpha   90.00
_cell.angle_beta   90.00
_cell.angle_gamma   90.00
#
_symmetry.space_group_name_H-M   'P 1'
#
loop_
_entity.id
_entity.type
_entity.pdbx_description
1 polymer ?
#
loop_
_entity_poly.entity_id
_entity_poly.type
_entity_poly.pdbx_seq_one_letter_code
_entity_poly.pdbx_strand_id
1 'polypeptide(L)'
;MLMLRKIVFFLFVFVGLSLFAQQDYMVSSYVRGNFYNRGRISTESLRASNDLIFLNVHPNKDGSLSFENPRVFQGKGVTTWEGLIKSVRAKVKGTKVKIRLGASSGEWKAMVADEAARTTFAKNIKTVLEKNKLDGIDLDFEWAKNEKEYKDYSLAILKMREVLGDKYLFSVSLHPVCYKISKEAIEAVDFISLQCYGPSPVRFPIEKYCSDIQMVLEYGIPKEKLVAGVPFYGVTKDNSKKTEAYFSFVQEGLITEPAQNEVIYKGEKYVFDGQDNIRTKTRYAMEQGLKGMMSWDLATDLPLDDSKSLLKAMVEELRK
;
A
#
# COMPACT_ATOMS: atom_id res chain seq x y z
N MET A 1 -26.84 -49.83 -59.83
CA MET A 1 -25.49 -49.24 -59.67
C MET A 1 -25.66 -48.04 -58.76
N LEU A 2 -25.55 -48.27 -57.42
CA LEU A 2 -25.71 -47.24 -56.36
C LEU A 2 -24.34 -46.65 -56.01
N MET A 3 -24.17 -45.36 -56.23
CA MET A 3 -23.00 -44.62 -55.76
C MET A 3 -23.21 -44.19 -54.30
N LEU A 4 -22.37 -44.72 -53.41
CA LEU A 4 -22.30 -44.32 -52.00
C LEU A 4 -21.43 -43.05 -51.89
N ARG A 5 -22.03 -41.89 -51.57
CA ARG A 5 -21.31 -40.68 -51.20
C ARG A 5 -20.89 -40.78 -49.73
N LYS A 6 -19.58 -40.85 -49.46
CA LYS A 6 -19.01 -40.72 -48.14
C LYS A 6 -18.99 -39.23 -47.75
N ILE A 7 -19.76 -38.87 -46.74
CA ILE A 7 -19.70 -37.56 -46.11
C ILE A 7 -18.62 -37.65 -45.02
N VAL A 8 -17.53 -36.92 -45.19
CA VAL A 8 -16.49 -36.77 -44.17
C VAL A 8 -16.84 -35.54 -43.32
N PHE A 9 -17.23 -35.79 -42.05
CA PHE A 9 -17.43 -34.72 -41.07
C PHE A 9 -16.06 -34.33 -40.51
N PHE A 10 -15.62 -33.10 -40.81
CA PHE A 10 -14.49 -32.45 -40.13
C PHE A 10 -15.00 -31.84 -38.82
N LEU A 11 -14.66 -32.46 -37.69
CA LEU A 11 -14.86 -31.91 -36.36
C LEU A 11 -13.78 -30.84 -36.12
N PHE A 12 -14.12 -29.57 -36.25
CA PHE A 12 -13.25 -28.46 -35.79
C PHE A 12 -13.37 -28.40 -34.27
N VAL A 13 -12.36 -28.92 -33.55
CA VAL A 13 -12.17 -28.66 -32.14
C VAL A 13 -11.61 -27.25 -32.03
N PHE A 14 -12.48 -26.28 -31.72
CA PHE A 14 -12.02 -24.96 -31.27
C PHE A 14 -11.44 -25.12 -29.87
N VAL A 15 -10.11 -25.26 -29.79
CA VAL A 15 -9.37 -25.01 -28.54
C VAL A 15 -9.38 -23.50 -28.33
N GLY A 16 -10.33 -23.04 -27.53
CA GLY A 16 -10.35 -21.67 -27.03
C GLY A 16 -9.15 -21.47 -26.14
N LEU A 17 -8.05 -20.96 -26.69
CA LEU A 17 -6.98 -20.32 -25.92
C LEU A 17 -7.60 -19.09 -25.29
N SER A 18 -8.06 -19.21 -24.06
CA SER A 18 -8.31 -18.07 -23.18
C SER A 18 -6.95 -17.39 -22.97
N LEU A 19 -6.66 -16.38 -23.76
CA LEU A 19 -5.65 -15.38 -23.42
C LEU A 19 -6.15 -14.68 -22.14
N PHE A 20 -5.83 -15.26 -20.98
CA PHE A 20 -5.86 -14.48 -19.75
C PHE A 20 -4.85 -13.37 -19.96
N ALA A 21 -5.33 -12.16 -20.24
CA ALA A 21 -4.51 -10.97 -20.11
C ALA A 21 -3.93 -11.02 -18.71
N GLN A 22 -2.60 -11.07 -18.60
CA GLN A 22 -1.92 -11.06 -17.31
C GLN A 22 -2.40 -9.81 -16.58
N GLN A 23 -3.12 -10.00 -15.49
CA GLN A 23 -3.68 -8.89 -14.73
C GLN A 23 -2.50 -8.12 -14.14
N ASP A 24 -2.38 -6.84 -14.51
CA ASP A 24 -1.36 -5.93 -13.94
C ASP A 24 -1.75 -5.62 -12.49
N TYR A 25 -1.34 -6.48 -11.55
CA TYR A 25 -1.55 -6.25 -10.12
C TYR A 25 -0.83 -5.00 -9.64
N MET A 26 -1.51 -4.23 -8.79
CA MET A 26 -0.88 -3.10 -8.12
C MET A 26 0.08 -3.60 -7.04
N VAL A 27 1.29 -3.08 -7.05
CA VAL A 27 2.28 -3.20 -5.97
C VAL A 27 2.51 -1.79 -5.43
N SER A 28 1.73 -1.43 -4.43
CA SER A 28 1.83 -0.14 -3.76
C SER A 28 2.79 -0.24 -2.58
N SER A 29 3.73 0.68 -2.47
CA SER A 29 4.71 0.67 -1.39
C SER A 29 4.89 2.04 -0.78
N TYR A 30 4.87 2.09 0.55
CA TYR A 30 5.19 3.32 1.27
C TYR A 30 6.69 3.55 1.36
N VAL A 31 7.09 4.81 1.21
CA VAL A 31 8.46 5.30 1.37
C VAL A 31 8.47 6.38 2.45
N ARG A 32 9.01 6.05 3.61
CA ARG A 32 9.18 7.01 4.70
C ARG A 32 10.45 7.83 4.53
N GLY A 33 10.29 9.16 4.48
CA GLY A 33 11.41 10.07 4.30
C GLY A 33 12.47 9.98 5.39
N ASN A 34 12.07 9.79 6.65
CA ASN A 34 12.98 9.68 7.78
C ASN A 34 13.86 8.42 7.79
N PHE A 35 13.57 7.42 6.92
CA PHE A 35 14.39 6.22 6.78
C PHE A 35 15.12 6.13 5.43
N TYR A 36 14.76 6.95 4.46
CA TYR A 36 15.32 6.91 3.10
C TYR A 36 16.85 7.00 3.07
N ASN A 37 17.41 7.89 3.85
CA ASN A 37 18.87 8.12 3.89
C ASN A 37 19.67 6.98 4.55
N ARG A 38 19.00 5.98 5.11
CA ARG A 38 19.64 4.79 5.69
C ARG A 38 20.12 3.77 4.65
N GLY A 39 19.86 4.02 3.36
CA GLY A 39 20.41 3.25 2.24
C GLY A 39 19.81 1.85 2.03
N ARG A 40 18.68 1.53 2.68
CA ARG A 40 18.05 0.20 2.57
C ARG A 40 17.09 0.04 1.41
N ILE A 41 16.58 1.17 0.89
CA ILE A 41 15.68 1.16 -0.25
C ILE A 41 16.52 1.15 -1.53
N SER A 42 16.63 -0.01 -2.16
CA SER A 42 17.36 -0.16 -3.42
C SER A 42 16.59 0.44 -4.60
N THR A 43 17.29 0.68 -5.70
CA THR A 43 16.66 1.09 -6.97
C THR A 43 15.72 -0.01 -7.47
N GLU A 44 16.10 -1.26 -7.30
CA GLU A 44 15.34 -2.45 -7.69
C GLU A 44 14.06 -2.56 -6.88
N SER A 45 14.09 -2.30 -5.56
CA SER A 45 12.88 -2.23 -4.71
C SER A 45 11.91 -1.15 -5.17
N LEU A 46 12.41 0.05 -5.51
CA LEU A 46 11.58 1.13 -6.04
C LEU A 46 10.95 0.79 -7.40
N ARG A 47 11.67 0.07 -8.27
CA ARG A 47 11.20 -0.34 -9.61
C ARG A 47 10.29 -1.56 -9.59
N ALA A 48 10.36 -2.38 -8.55
CA ALA A 48 9.48 -3.53 -8.37
C ALA A 48 8.07 -3.12 -7.92
N SER A 49 7.95 -1.97 -7.24
CA SER A 49 6.68 -1.33 -6.95
C SER A 49 6.22 -0.53 -8.18
N ASN A 50 4.95 -0.64 -8.56
CA ASN A 50 4.40 0.20 -9.65
C ASN A 50 3.70 1.46 -9.12
N ASP A 51 3.59 1.59 -7.80
CA ASP A 51 3.03 2.73 -7.08
C ASP A 51 3.81 3.00 -5.79
N LEU A 52 4.38 4.20 -5.66
CA LEU A 52 5.17 4.64 -4.52
C LEU A 52 4.47 5.79 -3.81
N ILE A 53 4.21 5.64 -2.52
CA ILE A 53 3.55 6.64 -1.68
C ILE A 53 4.58 7.23 -0.70
N PHE A 54 4.81 8.53 -0.81
CA PHE A 54 5.73 9.27 0.06
C PHE A 54 4.99 9.90 1.21
N LEU A 55 5.17 9.35 2.41
CA LEU A 55 4.62 9.95 3.62
C LEU A 55 5.48 11.10 4.06
N ASN A 56 4.84 12.27 4.18
CA ASN A 56 5.39 13.45 4.81
C ASN A 56 4.50 14.69 4.78
N VAL A 57 3.22 14.57 4.39
CA VAL A 57 2.28 15.68 4.48
C VAL A 57 1.34 15.49 5.65
N HIS A 58 1.16 16.54 6.43
CA HIS A 58 0.26 16.56 7.57
C HIS A 58 -0.75 17.69 7.39
N PRO A 59 -2.07 17.42 7.48
CA PRO A 59 -3.06 18.49 7.50
C PRO A 59 -3.01 19.24 8.84
N ASN A 60 -3.02 20.58 8.79
CA ASN A 60 -3.34 21.41 9.92
C ASN A 60 -4.85 21.62 10.01
N LYS A 61 -5.36 22.07 11.16
CA LYS A 61 -6.79 22.26 11.42
C LYS A 61 -7.53 23.15 10.41
N ASP A 62 -6.81 24.11 9.81
CA ASP A 62 -7.33 25.07 8.82
C ASP A 62 -7.17 24.61 7.37
N GLY A 63 -6.67 23.40 7.15
CA GLY A 63 -6.39 22.82 5.82
C GLY A 63 -5.06 23.26 5.22
N SER A 64 -4.25 24.04 5.89
CA SER A 64 -2.85 24.26 5.51
C SER A 64 -2.04 22.98 5.69
N LEU A 65 -0.85 22.92 5.07
CA LEU A 65 -0.02 21.73 5.04
C LEU A 65 1.28 21.93 5.81
N SER A 66 1.63 20.95 6.62
CA SER A 66 2.97 20.81 7.18
C SER A 66 3.71 19.65 6.49
N PHE A 67 5.03 19.79 6.34
CA PHE A 67 5.86 18.79 5.67
C PHE A 67 6.97 18.34 6.60
N GLU A 68 7.23 17.03 6.63
CA GLU A 68 8.36 16.47 7.33
C GLU A 68 9.52 16.22 6.36
N ASN A 69 10.67 16.82 6.61
CA ASN A 69 11.88 16.58 5.83
C ASN A 69 12.53 15.23 6.18
N PRO A 70 13.19 14.58 5.20
CA PRO A 70 13.96 13.38 5.48
C PRO A 70 15.01 13.63 6.55
N ARG A 71 15.13 12.72 7.52
CA ARG A 71 16.23 12.78 8.49
C ARG A 71 17.53 12.43 7.81
N VAL A 72 18.52 13.31 7.93
CA VAL A 72 19.87 13.07 7.45
C VAL A 72 20.56 12.03 8.34
N PHE A 73 21.15 11.01 7.74
CA PHE A 73 21.89 9.98 8.47
C PHE A 73 23.39 10.18 8.30
N GLN A 74 24.10 10.29 9.40
CA GLN A 74 25.56 10.54 9.42
C GLN A 74 26.01 11.74 8.56
N GLY A 75 25.20 12.79 8.49
CA GLY A 75 25.50 13.99 7.69
C GLY A 75 25.39 13.80 6.18
N LYS A 76 24.83 12.68 5.71
CA LYS A 76 24.71 12.35 4.28
C LYS A 76 23.26 12.08 3.88
N GLY A 77 22.94 12.41 2.64
CA GLY A 77 21.66 12.10 2.00
C GLY A 77 20.85 13.34 1.62
N VAL A 78 19.60 13.12 1.19
CA VAL A 78 18.67 14.19 0.86
C VAL A 78 18.16 14.86 2.14
N THR A 79 18.05 16.19 2.11
CA THR A 79 17.71 17.01 3.28
C THR A 79 16.32 17.61 3.21
N THR A 80 15.66 17.55 2.04
CA THR A 80 14.31 18.07 1.81
C THR A 80 13.43 17.00 1.19
N TRP A 81 12.12 17.11 1.40
CA TRP A 81 11.18 16.16 0.80
C TRP A 81 11.13 16.30 -0.74
N GLU A 82 11.31 17.51 -1.30
CA GLU A 82 11.46 17.70 -2.75
C GLU A 82 12.72 17.00 -3.28
N GLY A 83 13.81 17.06 -2.52
CA GLY A 83 15.04 16.32 -2.84
C GLY A 83 14.84 14.83 -2.83
N LEU A 84 14.02 14.29 -1.91
CA LEU A 84 13.61 12.88 -1.87
C LEU A 84 12.87 12.50 -3.16
N ILE A 85 11.82 13.23 -3.52
CA ILE A 85 11.06 12.98 -4.74
C ILE A 85 11.95 13.03 -5.99
N LYS A 86 12.85 14.03 -6.08
CA LYS A 86 13.81 14.15 -7.18
C LYS A 86 14.74 12.94 -7.25
N SER A 87 15.25 12.48 -6.10
CA SER A 87 16.14 11.32 -6.01
C SER A 87 15.44 10.05 -6.48
N VAL A 88 14.21 9.79 -5.99
CA VAL A 88 13.44 8.60 -6.41
C VAL A 88 13.07 8.66 -7.88
N ARG A 89 12.61 9.81 -8.38
CA ARG A 89 12.29 9.98 -9.80
C ARG A 89 13.47 9.65 -10.71
N ALA A 90 14.70 10.03 -10.31
CA ALA A 90 15.90 9.67 -11.06
C ALA A 90 16.13 8.15 -11.09
N LYS A 91 15.89 7.45 -9.97
CA LYS A 91 16.07 6.00 -9.87
C LYS A 91 15.02 5.21 -10.66
N VAL A 92 13.78 5.69 -10.74
CA VAL A 92 12.69 5.01 -11.49
C VAL A 92 12.50 5.56 -12.90
N LYS A 93 13.41 6.38 -13.39
CA LYS A 93 13.36 6.94 -14.76
C LYS A 93 13.26 5.80 -15.78
N GLY A 94 12.36 5.96 -16.76
CA GLY A 94 12.12 4.99 -17.83
C GLY A 94 11.19 3.84 -17.44
N THR A 95 10.59 3.88 -16.25
CA THR A 95 9.56 2.94 -15.80
C THR A 95 8.18 3.59 -15.80
N LYS A 96 7.12 2.79 -15.55
CA LYS A 96 5.73 3.25 -15.36
C LYS A 96 5.39 3.50 -13.89
N VAL A 97 6.37 3.49 -12.99
CA VAL A 97 6.17 3.67 -11.55
C VAL A 97 5.53 5.02 -11.27
N LYS A 98 4.41 5.00 -10.56
CA LYS A 98 3.72 6.19 -10.06
C LYS A 98 4.40 6.71 -8.80
N ILE A 99 4.52 8.03 -8.69
CA ILE A 99 5.10 8.72 -7.53
C ILE A 99 4.01 9.60 -6.94
N ARG A 100 3.48 9.20 -5.79
CA ARG A 100 2.37 9.88 -5.13
C ARG A 100 2.77 10.43 -3.77
N LEU A 101 2.05 11.44 -3.35
CA LEU A 101 2.14 11.99 -2.00
C LEU A 101 1.25 11.18 -1.06
N GLY A 102 1.66 10.97 0.19
CA GLY A 102 0.84 10.43 1.26
C GLY A 102 0.58 11.51 2.31
N ALA A 103 -0.67 11.73 2.67
CA ALA A 103 -1.04 12.61 3.75
C ALA A 103 -1.44 11.78 4.97
N SER A 104 -0.62 11.84 6.03
CA SER A 104 -0.85 11.09 7.29
C SER A 104 -0.57 11.95 8.51
N SER A 105 -0.95 11.47 9.69
CA SER A 105 -0.77 12.22 10.96
C SER A 105 -1.41 13.63 10.92
N GLY A 106 -1.07 14.54 11.82
CA GLY A 106 -1.60 15.91 11.82
C GLY A 106 -2.98 16.06 12.45
N GLU A 107 -3.69 17.14 12.11
CA GLU A 107 -4.94 17.55 12.75
C GLU A 107 -6.19 17.10 11.96
N TRP A 108 -6.18 15.85 11.47
CA TRP A 108 -7.24 15.30 10.62
C TRP A 108 -8.65 15.56 11.12
N LYS A 109 -8.92 15.26 12.40
CA LYS A 109 -10.29 15.38 12.96
C LYS A 109 -10.83 16.80 12.87
N ALA A 110 -10.01 17.78 13.18
CA ALA A 110 -10.40 19.18 13.09
C ALA A 110 -10.56 19.62 11.62
N MET A 111 -9.61 19.25 10.77
CA MET A 111 -9.61 19.60 9.35
C MET A 111 -10.82 19.01 8.62
N VAL A 112 -11.13 17.70 8.82
CA VAL A 112 -12.27 17.08 8.12
C VAL A 112 -13.63 17.56 8.61
N ALA A 113 -13.72 18.06 9.84
CA ALA A 113 -14.97 18.57 10.42
C ALA A 113 -15.40 19.94 9.83
N ASP A 114 -14.45 20.73 9.30
CA ASP A 114 -14.69 22.06 8.77
C ASP A 114 -14.69 22.09 7.24
N GLU A 115 -15.72 22.64 6.61
CA GLU A 115 -15.86 22.67 5.14
C GLU A 115 -14.82 23.56 4.47
N ALA A 116 -14.50 24.71 5.07
CA ALA A 116 -13.50 25.62 4.51
C ALA A 116 -12.10 24.99 4.61
N ALA A 117 -11.80 24.30 5.73
CA ALA A 117 -10.56 23.56 5.91
C ALA A 117 -10.42 22.42 4.90
N ARG A 118 -11.48 21.60 4.67
CA ARG A 118 -11.47 20.55 3.62
C ARG A 118 -11.17 21.13 2.24
N THR A 119 -11.79 22.27 1.91
CA THR A 119 -11.57 22.95 0.62
C THR A 119 -10.14 23.48 0.50
N THR A 120 -9.62 24.10 1.54
CA THR A 120 -8.25 24.62 1.62
C THR A 120 -7.25 23.48 1.49
N PHE A 121 -7.45 22.38 2.23
CA PHE A 121 -6.61 21.18 2.16
C PHE A 121 -6.52 20.63 0.74
N ALA A 122 -7.68 20.41 0.10
CA ALA A 122 -7.71 19.85 -1.26
C ALA A 122 -7.01 20.75 -2.28
N LYS A 123 -7.18 22.07 -2.21
CA LYS A 123 -6.51 23.04 -3.09
C LYS A 123 -5.00 23.06 -2.84
N ASN A 124 -4.56 23.00 -1.59
CA ASN A 124 -3.15 22.97 -1.24
C ASN A 124 -2.48 21.67 -1.73
N ILE A 125 -3.14 20.51 -1.55
CA ILE A 125 -2.65 19.24 -2.12
C ILE A 125 -2.50 19.36 -3.64
N LYS A 126 -3.52 19.85 -4.36
CA LYS A 126 -3.43 20.03 -5.81
C LYS A 126 -2.22 20.88 -6.22
N THR A 127 -2.00 21.99 -5.54
CA THR A 127 -0.84 22.88 -5.77
C THR A 127 0.48 22.14 -5.61
N VAL A 128 0.61 21.30 -4.55
CA VAL A 128 1.80 20.48 -4.31
C VAL A 128 2.01 19.44 -5.40
N LEU A 129 0.94 18.75 -5.82
CA LEU A 129 1.00 17.76 -6.88
C LEU A 129 1.47 18.40 -8.21
N GLU A 130 0.92 19.54 -8.56
CA GLU A 130 1.28 20.29 -9.78
C GLU A 130 2.73 20.76 -9.75
N LYS A 131 3.13 21.44 -8.65
CA LYS A 131 4.49 21.98 -8.48
C LYS A 131 5.55 20.89 -8.60
N ASN A 132 5.28 19.71 -8.05
CA ASN A 132 6.25 18.60 -7.98
C ASN A 132 6.02 17.53 -9.04
N LYS A 133 5.05 17.72 -9.94
CA LYS A 133 4.70 16.79 -11.02
C LYS A 133 4.44 15.38 -10.47
N LEU A 134 3.70 15.27 -9.36
CA LEU A 134 3.34 14.02 -8.73
C LEU A 134 2.12 13.40 -9.43
N ASP A 135 2.02 12.07 -9.38
CA ASP A 135 0.97 11.31 -10.05
C ASP A 135 -0.33 11.25 -9.25
N GLY A 136 -0.31 11.61 -7.96
CA GLY A 136 -1.51 11.57 -7.13
C GLY A 136 -1.26 11.71 -5.64
N ILE A 137 -2.30 11.39 -4.87
CA ILE A 137 -2.36 11.48 -3.41
C ILE A 137 -2.96 10.22 -2.79
N ASP A 138 -2.49 9.87 -1.62
CA ASP A 138 -3.10 8.91 -0.71
C ASP A 138 -3.47 9.61 0.60
N LEU A 139 -4.70 9.44 1.08
CA LEU A 139 -5.12 9.97 2.37
C LEU A 139 -5.12 8.87 3.42
N ASP A 140 -4.34 9.06 4.45
CA ASP A 140 -4.13 8.11 5.54
C ASP A 140 -4.59 8.74 6.88
N PHE A 141 -5.90 8.81 7.08
CA PHE A 141 -6.52 9.29 8.31
C PHE A 141 -6.65 8.15 9.33
N GLU A 142 -5.76 8.11 10.27
CA GLU A 142 -5.76 7.15 11.38
C GLU A 142 -6.26 7.80 12.69
N TRP A 143 -7.52 7.69 13.14
CA TRP A 143 -8.63 6.93 12.54
C TRP A 143 -9.94 7.62 12.91
N ALA A 144 -10.95 7.58 12.04
CA ALA A 144 -12.32 7.90 12.38
C ALA A 144 -12.84 6.87 13.40
N LYS A 145 -13.55 7.33 14.46
CA LYS A 145 -13.98 6.48 15.57
C LYS A 145 -15.50 6.38 15.75
N ASN A 146 -16.26 7.26 15.07
CA ASN A 146 -17.71 7.34 15.19
C ASN A 146 -18.32 7.79 13.86
N GLU A 147 -19.66 7.70 13.78
CA GLU A 147 -20.41 8.02 12.56
C GLU A 147 -20.15 9.44 12.04
N LYS A 148 -20.04 10.42 12.95
CA LYS A 148 -19.75 11.81 12.57
C LYS A 148 -18.39 11.92 11.91
N GLU A 149 -17.35 11.32 12.50
CA GLU A 149 -15.99 11.35 11.93
C GLU A 149 -15.92 10.61 10.60
N TYR A 150 -16.65 9.50 10.41
CA TYR A 150 -16.77 8.81 9.12
C TYR A 150 -17.43 9.67 8.05
N LYS A 151 -18.52 10.36 8.44
CA LYS A 151 -19.21 11.32 7.56
C LYS A 151 -18.29 12.47 7.16
N ASP A 152 -17.63 13.08 8.13
CA ASP A 152 -16.71 14.21 7.90
C ASP A 152 -15.53 13.79 7.00
N TYR A 153 -14.96 12.60 7.21
CA TYR A 153 -13.89 12.06 6.36
C TYR A 153 -14.39 11.76 4.93
N SER A 154 -15.58 11.20 4.80
CA SER A 154 -16.21 10.98 3.49
C SER A 154 -16.40 12.30 2.72
N LEU A 155 -16.83 13.37 3.40
CA LEU A 155 -16.92 14.70 2.80
C LEU A 155 -15.56 15.25 2.36
N ALA A 156 -14.50 14.99 3.12
CA ALA A 156 -13.13 15.37 2.72
C ALA A 156 -12.67 14.61 1.48
N ILE A 157 -12.98 13.31 1.37
CA ILE A 157 -12.70 12.49 0.19
C ILE A 157 -13.44 13.06 -1.04
N LEU A 158 -14.72 13.35 -0.93
CA LEU A 158 -15.52 13.93 -2.02
C LEU A 158 -14.98 15.29 -2.45
N LYS A 159 -14.63 16.17 -1.50
CA LYS A 159 -14.02 17.46 -1.80
C LYS A 159 -12.66 17.33 -2.47
N MET A 160 -11.85 16.34 -2.07
CA MET A 160 -10.57 16.07 -2.71
C MET A 160 -10.77 15.66 -4.18
N ARG A 161 -11.68 14.73 -4.48
CA ARG A 161 -11.98 14.33 -5.86
C ARG A 161 -12.52 15.50 -6.70
N GLU A 162 -13.43 16.31 -6.14
CA GLU A 162 -13.95 17.51 -6.80
C GLU A 162 -12.81 18.45 -7.27
N VAL A 163 -11.82 18.70 -6.39
CA VAL A 163 -10.73 19.63 -6.66
C VAL A 163 -9.68 19.02 -7.59
N LEU A 164 -9.36 17.74 -7.45
CA LEU A 164 -8.35 17.04 -8.25
C LEU A 164 -8.86 16.70 -9.66
N GLY A 165 -10.16 16.44 -9.82
CA GLY A 165 -10.72 15.83 -11.03
C GLY A 165 -10.14 14.42 -11.24
N ASP A 166 -10.16 13.94 -12.49
CA ASP A 166 -9.72 12.59 -12.85
C ASP A 166 -8.23 12.51 -13.26
N LYS A 167 -7.54 13.64 -13.19
CA LYS A 167 -6.14 13.72 -13.62
C LYS A 167 -5.18 12.96 -12.72
N TYR A 168 -5.47 12.94 -11.41
CA TYR A 168 -4.57 12.43 -10.37
C TYR A 168 -5.08 11.13 -9.79
N LEU A 169 -4.19 10.16 -9.62
CA LEU A 169 -4.49 8.92 -8.91
C LEU A 169 -4.78 9.25 -7.44
N PHE A 170 -5.96 8.87 -6.97
CA PHE A 170 -6.44 9.19 -5.64
C PHE A 170 -6.86 7.94 -4.87
N SER A 171 -6.19 7.68 -3.77
CA SER A 171 -6.52 6.58 -2.87
C SER A 171 -6.69 7.03 -1.42
N VAL A 172 -7.25 6.15 -0.63
CA VAL A 172 -7.32 6.28 0.82
C VAL A 172 -6.79 5.03 1.48
N SER A 173 -6.09 5.17 2.60
CA SER A 173 -5.74 4.07 3.48
C SER A 173 -6.76 3.92 4.58
N LEU A 174 -7.34 2.72 4.69
CA LEU A 174 -8.30 2.35 5.72
C LEU A 174 -7.73 1.19 6.56
N HIS A 175 -8.24 1.06 7.77
CA HIS A 175 -7.88 -0.04 8.66
C HIS A 175 -9.13 -0.86 8.99
N PRO A 176 -9.03 -2.19 9.24
CA PRO A 176 -10.18 -3.03 9.59
C PRO A 176 -11.01 -2.58 10.79
N VAL A 177 -10.49 -1.68 11.62
CA VAL A 177 -11.26 -1.05 12.71
C VAL A 177 -11.83 0.33 12.32
N CYS A 178 -11.58 0.80 11.08
CA CYS A 178 -11.88 2.16 10.64
C CYS A 178 -12.03 2.22 9.11
N TYR A 179 -13.11 1.63 8.57
CA TYR A 179 -13.33 1.49 7.13
C TYR A 179 -14.68 2.01 6.62
N LYS A 180 -15.55 2.50 7.52
CA LYS A 180 -16.95 2.82 7.21
C LYS A 180 -17.13 4.19 6.54
N ILE A 181 -16.35 4.48 5.50
CA ILE A 181 -16.60 5.65 4.65
C ILE A 181 -17.86 5.46 3.81
N SER A 182 -18.48 6.54 3.32
CA SER A 182 -19.71 6.46 2.55
C SER A 182 -19.50 5.79 1.18
N LYS A 183 -20.59 5.29 0.59
CA LYS A 183 -20.57 4.68 -0.74
C LYS A 183 -20.04 5.66 -1.79
N GLU A 184 -20.45 6.91 -1.76
CA GLU A 184 -19.99 7.96 -2.67
C GLU A 184 -18.48 8.22 -2.51
N ALA A 185 -17.96 8.16 -1.28
CA ALA A 185 -16.52 8.26 -1.03
C ALA A 185 -15.75 7.05 -1.57
N ILE A 186 -16.31 5.82 -1.46
CA ILE A 186 -15.75 4.62 -2.08
C ILE A 186 -15.73 4.77 -3.61
N GLU A 187 -16.78 5.31 -4.21
CA GLU A 187 -16.87 5.53 -5.65
C GLU A 187 -15.85 6.60 -6.11
N ALA A 188 -15.64 7.65 -5.30
CA ALA A 188 -14.78 8.77 -5.62
C ALA A 188 -13.28 8.46 -5.66
N VAL A 189 -12.82 7.39 -5.00
CA VAL A 189 -11.40 7.00 -5.01
C VAL A 189 -11.11 5.98 -6.11
N ASP A 190 -9.87 5.97 -6.62
CA ASP A 190 -9.43 4.99 -7.61
C ASP A 190 -9.17 3.63 -6.99
N PHE A 191 -8.72 3.62 -5.72
CA PHE A 191 -8.57 2.41 -4.93
C PHE A 191 -8.46 2.72 -3.43
N ILE A 192 -8.53 1.67 -2.63
CA ILE A 192 -8.46 1.69 -1.17
C ILE A 192 -7.37 0.73 -0.74
N SER A 193 -6.38 1.21 -0.01
CA SER A 193 -5.41 0.38 0.70
C SER A 193 -5.98 -0.04 2.04
N LEU A 194 -6.07 -1.34 2.32
CA LEU A 194 -6.51 -1.85 3.62
C LEU A 194 -5.30 -2.26 4.45
N GLN A 195 -5.07 -1.59 5.55
CA GLN A 195 -3.98 -1.88 6.50
C GLN A 195 -4.33 -3.12 7.33
N CYS A 196 -4.18 -4.35 6.76
CA CYS A 196 -4.41 -5.62 7.47
C CYS A 196 -3.30 -5.94 8.48
N TYR A 197 -2.73 -4.92 9.09
CA TYR A 197 -1.63 -4.97 10.06
C TYR A 197 -1.83 -3.93 11.16
N GLY A 198 -0.89 -3.83 12.09
CA GLY A 198 -0.91 -2.85 13.17
C GLY A 198 0.07 -3.23 14.28
N PRO A 199 0.10 -2.50 15.40
CA PRO A 199 1.06 -2.74 16.46
C PRO A 199 0.67 -3.93 17.38
N SER A 200 -0.36 -4.70 17.02
CA SER A 200 -0.82 -5.84 17.82
C SER A 200 -0.51 -7.17 17.13
N PRO A 201 0.01 -8.17 17.86
CA PRO A 201 0.35 -9.48 17.31
C PRO A 201 -0.86 -10.24 16.74
N VAL A 202 -2.08 -9.92 17.15
CA VAL A 202 -3.32 -10.55 16.64
C VAL A 202 -3.61 -10.23 15.17
N ARG A 203 -2.87 -9.29 14.55
CA ARG A 203 -3.04 -8.89 13.14
C ARG A 203 -2.24 -9.75 12.16
N PHE A 204 -1.28 -10.56 12.65
CA PHE A 204 -0.36 -11.31 11.78
C PHE A 204 -0.90 -12.64 11.25
N PRO A 205 -1.75 -13.41 12.00
CA PRO A 205 -2.28 -14.68 11.48
C PRO A 205 -3.03 -14.50 10.17
N ILE A 206 -2.89 -15.51 9.28
CA ILE A 206 -3.56 -15.51 7.96
C ILE A 206 -5.08 -15.48 8.09
N GLU A 207 -5.65 -16.15 9.10
CA GLU A 207 -7.08 -16.16 9.36
C GLU A 207 -7.61 -14.76 9.65
N LYS A 208 -6.83 -13.95 10.39
CA LYS A 208 -7.18 -12.56 10.67
C LYS A 208 -7.12 -11.70 9.41
N TYR A 209 -6.08 -11.87 8.60
CA TYR A 209 -5.95 -11.19 7.32
C TYR A 209 -7.13 -11.49 6.38
N CYS A 210 -7.49 -12.77 6.24
CA CYS A 210 -8.64 -13.19 5.43
C CYS A 210 -9.95 -12.59 5.96
N SER A 211 -10.18 -12.66 7.29
CA SER A 211 -11.40 -12.12 7.89
C SER A 211 -11.51 -10.60 7.76
N ASP A 212 -10.41 -9.88 7.84
CA ASP A 212 -10.38 -8.42 7.65
C ASP A 212 -10.77 -8.03 6.21
N ILE A 213 -10.28 -8.76 5.21
CA ILE A 213 -10.62 -8.56 3.80
C ILE A 213 -12.10 -8.87 3.57
N GLN A 214 -12.59 -10.03 4.03
CA GLN A 214 -14.00 -10.41 3.84
C GLN A 214 -14.95 -9.37 4.46
N MET A 215 -14.65 -8.89 5.66
CA MET A 215 -15.45 -7.88 6.36
C MET A 215 -15.62 -6.59 5.54
N VAL A 216 -14.58 -6.11 4.87
CA VAL A 216 -14.67 -4.88 4.07
C VAL A 216 -15.32 -5.13 2.71
N LEU A 217 -15.18 -6.32 2.13
CA LEU A 217 -15.90 -6.72 0.93
C LEU A 217 -17.42 -6.82 1.21
N GLU A 218 -17.80 -7.40 2.33
CA GLU A 218 -19.21 -7.48 2.80
C GLU A 218 -19.80 -6.08 3.11
N TYR A 219 -18.99 -5.14 3.55
CA TYR A 219 -19.40 -3.74 3.72
C TYR A 219 -19.73 -3.06 2.39
N GLY A 220 -19.19 -3.56 1.28
CA GLY A 220 -19.45 -3.04 -0.08
C GLY A 220 -18.26 -2.31 -0.71
N ILE A 221 -17.03 -2.47 -0.19
CA ILE A 221 -15.83 -2.03 -0.89
C ILE A 221 -15.58 -3.01 -2.06
N PRO A 222 -15.57 -2.53 -3.33
CA PRO A 222 -15.38 -3.41 -4.48
C PRO A 222 -13.97 -4.04 -4.47
N LYS A 223 -13.88 -5.32 -4.75
CA LYS A 223 -12.60 -6.05 -4.78
C LYS A 223 -11.60 -5.46 -5.78
N GLU A 224 -12.07 -5.00 -6.93
CA GLU A 224 -11.28 -4.34 -7.97
C GLU A 224 -10.76 -2.95 -7.57
N LYS A 225 -11.21 -2.41 -6.45
CA LYS A 225 -10.66 -1.22 -5.80
C LYS A 225 -9.84 -1.51 -4.56
N LEU A 226 -9.80 -2.76 -4.07
CA LEU A 226 -9.14 -3.10 -2.80
C LEU A 226 -7.71 -3.56 -3.02
N VAL A 227 -6.76 -2.92 -2.32
CA VAL A 227 -5.34 -3.29 -2.25
C VAL A 227 -5.05 -3.73 -0.81
N ALA A 228 -4.63 -4.98 -0.63
CA ALA A 228 -4.43 -5.54 0.70
C ALA A 228 -3.02 -5.27 1.24
N GLY A 229 -2.94 -4.73 2.45
CA GLY A 229 -1.71 -4.31 3.09
C GLY A 229 -1.06 -5.40 3.93
N VAL A 230 0.27 -5.47 3.89
CA VAL A 230 1.10 -6.32 4.74
C VAL A 230 2.24 -5.51 5.37
N PRO A 231 2.67 -5.87 6.60
CA PRO A 231 3.77 -5.22 7.28
C PRO A 231 5.11 -5.83 6.89
N PHE A 232 6.15 -5.00 6.78
CA PHE A 232 7.55 -5.44 6.68
C PHE A 232 8.30 -5.21 7.99
N TYR A 233 7.60 -5.40 9.10
CA TYR A 233 8.11 -5.25 10.46
C TYR A 233 7.51 -6.32 11.39
N GLY A 234 8.12 -6.53 12.54
CA GLY A 234 7.56 -7.36 13.60
C GLY A 234 7.06 -6.55 14.78
N VAL A 235 6.20 -7.15 15.59
CA VAL A 235 5.67 -6.59 16.84
C VAL A 235 5.92 -7.54 18.00
N THR A 236 6.02 -7.00 19.21
CA THR A 236 6.18 -7.84 20.41
C THR A 236 4.94 -8.71 20.65
N LYS A 237 5.18 -9.97 20.97
CA LYS A 237 4.12 -10.97 21.19
C LYS A 237 3.28 -10.70 22.43
N ASP A 238 3.85 -10.02 23.43
CA ASP A 238 3.19 -9.63 24.69
C ASP A 238 2.24 -8.43 24.52
N ASN A 239 2.07 -7.95 23.29
CA ASN A 239 1.24 -6.78 22.94
C ASN A 239 1.71 -5.46 23.60
N SER A 240 2.98 -5.33 23.96
CA SER A 240 3.58 -4.07 24.45
C SER A 240 3.69 -2.99 23.38
N LYS A 241 3.24 -3.30 22.13
CA LYS A 241 3.20 -2.42 20.97
C LYS A 241 4.57 -1.93 20.50
N LYS A 242 5.65 -2.57 20.89
CA LYS A 242 6.97 -2.31 20.33
C LYS A 242 7.04 -2.92 18.93
N THR A 243 7.63 -2.19 18.01
CA THR A 243 7.84 -2.62 16.63
C THR A 243 9.32 -2.65 16.30
N GLU A 244 9.73 -3.61 15.48
CA GLU A 244 11.10 -3.68 14.96
C GLU A 244 11.06 -4.02 13.47
N ALA A 245 11.97 -3.40 12.71
CA ALA A 245 12.06 -3.63 11.26
C ALA A 245 12.46 -5.09 10.95
N TYR A 246 11.87 -5.69 9.94
CA TYR A 246 12.19 -7.06 9.54
C TYR A 246 13.68 -7.23 9.22
N PHE A 247 14.31 -6.27 8.54
CA PHE A 247 15.73 -6.32 8.23
C PHE A 247 16.60 -6.47 9.49
N SER A 248 16.20 -5.92 10.66
CA SER A 248 16.97 -6.05 11.89
C SER A 248 17.10 -7.51 12.33
N PHE A 249 16.05 -8.29 12.18
CA PHE A 249 16.06 -9.74 12.49
C PHE A 249 17.00 -10.50 11.54
N VAL A 250 17.00 -10.12 10.25
CA VAL A 250 17.88 -10.76 9.26
C VAL A 250 19.34 -10.39 9.48
N GLN A 251 19.64 -9.13 9.80
CA GLN A 251 21.02 -8.67 10.08
C GLN A 251 21.65 -9.36 11.28
N GLU A 252 20.87 -9.70 12.29
CA GLU A 252 21.31 -10.47 13.46
C GLU A 252 21.34 -11.99 13.21
N GLY A 253 21.09 -12.44 11.97
CA GLY A 253 21.09 -13.86 11.62
C GLY A 253 19.96 -14.68 12.23
N LEU A 254 18.89 -14.02 12.72
CA LEU A 254 17.79 -14.69 13.41
C LEU A 254 16.77 -15.34 12.48
N ILE A 255 16.77 -14.96 11.20
CA ILE A 255 15.88 -15.54 10.18
C ILE A 255 16.66 -16.63 9.45
N THR A 256 16.29 -17.89 9.67
CA THR A 256 16.97 -19.06 9.11
C THR A 256 16.20 -19.72 7.96
N GLU A 257 14.88 -19.57 7.95
CA GLU A 257 14.01 -20.21 6.95
C GLU A 257 12.82 -19.30 6.54
N PRO A 258 12.27 -19.46 5.33
CA PRO A 258 11.17 -18.63 4.80
C PRO A 258 9.85 -18.73 5.60
N ALA A 259 9.60 -19.88 6.23
CA ALA A 259 8.39 -20.13 7.01
C ALA A 259 8.40 -19.51 8.42
N GLN A 260 9.54 -18.96 8.85
CA GLN A 260 9.71 -18.40 10.19
C GLN A 260 8.91 -17.10 10.35
N ASN A 261 8.06 -17.04 11.38
CA ASN A 261 7.19 -15.90 11.70
C ASN A 261 7.39 -15.38 13.14
N GLU A 262 8.34 -15.92 13.88
CA GLU A 262 8.67 -15.50 15.25
C GLU A 262 10.18 -15.49 15.48
N VAL A 263 10.65 -14.53 16.28
CA VAL A 263 12.05 -14.46 16.74
C VAL A 263 12.13 -13.97 18.18
N ILE A 264 13.24 -14.29 18.85
CA ILE A 264 13.67 -13.59 20.07
C ILE A 264 14.73 -12.57 19.66
N TYR A 265 14.44 -11.29 19.85
CA TYR A 265 15.33 -10.19 19.53
C TYR A 265 15.50 -9.28 20.74
N LYS A 266 16.73 -9.08 21.19
CA LYS A 266 17.06 -8.30 22.41
C LYS A 266 16.26 -8.69 23.64
N GLY A 267 16.06 -10.02 23.82
CA GLY A 267 15.35 -10.57 24.97
C GLY A 267 13.82 -10.54 24.88
N GLU A 268 13.25 -9.98 23.82
CA GLU A 268 11.80 -9.91 23.60
C GLU A 268 11.37 -10.80 22.44
N LYS A 269 10.21 -11.44 22.57
CA LYS A 269 9.64 -12.26 21.49
C LYS A 269 8.83 -11.40 20.53
N TYR A 270 9.20 -11.42 19.25
CA TYR A 270 8.50 -10.73 18.16
C TYR A 270 7.77 -11.73 17.28
N VAL A 271 6.63 -11.30 16.73
CA VAL A 271 5.92 -11.94 15.61
C VAL A 271 5.99 -11.02 14.40
N PHE A 272 6.10 -11.60 13.21
CA PHE A 272 6.18 -10.90 11.93
C PHE A 272 5.64 -11.79 10.81
N ASP A 273 5.50 -11.23 9.60
CA ASP A 273 5.23 -12.03 8.41
C ASP A 273 6.55 -12.43 7.74
N GLY A 274 6.92 -13.71 7.81
CA GLY A 274 8.01 -14.29 7.02
C GLY A 274 7.63 -14.41 5.54
N GLN A 275 8.61 -14.80 4.69
CA GLN A 275 8.40 -14.85 3.25
C GLN A 275 7.24 -15.76 2.82
N ASP A 276 7.08 -16.93 3.44
CA ASP A 276 5.99 -17.85 3.09
C ASP A 276 4.62 -17.32 3.52
N ASN A 277 4.56 -16.56 4.64
CA ASN A 277 3.33 -15.90 5.06
C ASN A 277 2.97 -14.75 4.09
N ILE A 278 3.96 -13.96 3.65
CA ILE A 278 3.77 -12.95 2.60
C ILE A 278 3.26 -13.58 1.30
N ARG A 279 3.84 -14.70 0.84
CA ARG A 279 3.35 -15.43 -0.35
C ARG A 279 1.92 -15.91 -0.17
N THR A 280 1.58 -16.46 0.99
CA THR A 280 0.23 -16.96 1.27
C THR A 280 -0.80 -15.83 1.27
N LYS A 281 -0.51 -14.70 1.92
CA LYS A 281 -1.36 -13.49 1.92
C LYS A 281 -1.52 -12.91 0.53
N THR A 282 -0.44 -12.90 -0.27
CA THR A 282 -0.47 -12.42 -1.65
C THR A 282 -1.33 -13.31 -2.52
N ARG A 283 -1.17 -14.64 -2.44
CA ARG A 283 -1.98 -15.61 -3.18
C ARG A 283 -3.48 -15.47 -2.84
N TYR A 284 -3.80 -15.35 -1.55
CA TYR A 284 -5.18 -15.11 -1.13
C TYR A 284 -5.77 -13.84 -1.76
N ALA A 285 -5.02 -12.73 -1.77
CA ALA A 285 -5.47 -11.50 -2.42
C ALA A 285 -5.75 -11.68 -3.92
N MET A 286 -4.88 -12.43 -4.63
CA MET A 286 -5.08 -12.76 -6.04
C MET A 286 -6.32 -13.64 -6.25
N GLU A 287 -6.52 -14.68 -5.44
CA GLU A 287 -7.66 -15.60 -5.49
C GLU A 287 -9.00 -14.88 -5.24
N GLN A 288 -8.99 -13.86 -4.37
CA GLN A 288 -10.16 -12.99 -4.16
C GLN A 288 -10.39 -12.01 -5.33
N GLY A 289 -9.46 -11.87 -6.25
CA GLY A 289 -9.52 -10.91 -7.36
C GLY A 289 -9.31 -9.46 -6.91
N LEU A 290 -8.51 -9.25 -5.86
CA LEU A 290 -8.19 -7.90 -5.40
C LEU A 290 -7.33 -7.15 -6.43
N LYS A 291 -7.34 -5.81 -6.34
CA LYS A 291 -6.54 -4.94 -7.20
C LYS A 291 -5.04 -5.16 -7.06
N GLY A 292 -4.57 -5.52 -5.87
CA GLY A 292 -3.15 -5.76 -5.62
C GLY A 292 -2.78 -5.81 -4.14
N MET A 293 -1.49 -5.59 -3.90
CA MET A 293 -0.88 -5.62 -2.58
C MET A 293 -0.25 -4.27 -2.21
N MET A 294 -0.21 -3.96 -0.91
CA MET A 294 0.49 -2.81 -0.38
C MET A 294 1.47 -3.24 0.71
N SER A 295 2.63 -2.61 0.78
CA SER A 295 3.63 -2.85 1.83
C SER A 295 3.87 -1.63 2.72
N TRP A 296 3.92 -1.86 4.01
CA TRP A 296 4.37 -0.91 5.03
C TRP A 296 5.64 -1.45 5.71
N ASP A 297 6.84 -0.98 5.38
CA ASP A 297 7.22 -0.10 4.28
C ASP A 297 8.59 -0.56 3.73
N LEU A 298 9.00 -0.02 2.59
CA LEU A 298 10.25 -0.42 1.93
C LEU A 298 11.50 -0.25 2.80
N ALA A 299 11.49 0.71 3.73
CA ALA A 299 12.64 0.98 4.59
C ALA A 299 12.82 -0.05 5.71
N THR A 300 11.83 -0.88 5.98
CA THR A 300 11.86 -1.92 7.01
C THR A 300 12.13 -3.32 6.46
N ASP A 301 12.15 -3.44 5.12
CA ASP A 301 12.57 -4.65 4.42
C ASP A 301 14.07 -4.63 4.06
N LEU A 302 14.51 -5.65 3.38
CA LEU A 302 15.79 -5.79 2.73
C LEU A 302 15.73 -5.29 1.27
N PRO A 303 16.86 -4.95 0.63
CA PRO A 303 16.91 -4.73 -0.81
C PRO A 303 16.31 -5.89 -1.60
N LEU A 304 15.68 -5.60 -2.75
CA LEU A 304 14.97 -6.61 -3.56
C LEU A 304 15.85 -7.78 -4.01
N ASP A 305 17.15 -7.55 -4.22
CA ASP A 305 18.13 -8.57 -4.62
C ASP A 305 18.52 -9.51 -3.48
N ASP A 306 18.25 -9.16 -2.24
CA ASP A 306 18.42 -10.06 -1.09
C ASP A 306 17.45 -11.24 -1.19
N SER A 307 17.96 -12.45 -0.94
CA SER A 307 17.14 -13.66 -0.98
C SER A 307 16.03 -13.70 0.07
N LYS A 308 16.16 -12.93 1.15
CA LYS A 308 15.21 -12.86 2.26
C LYS A 308 14.26 -11.67 2.19
N SER A 309 14.29 -10.84 1.12
CA SER A 309 13.38 -9.71 0.96
C SER A 309 11.91 -10.15 0.93
N LEU A 310 11.07 -9.48 1.71
CA LEU A 310 9.63 -9.70 1.74
C LEU A 310 8.94 -9.13 0.49
N LEU A 311 9.41 -7.98 -0.02
CA LEU A 311 8.94 -7.44 -1.29
C LEU A 311 9.20 -8.41 -2.44
N LYS A 312 10.38 -9.04 -2.46
CA LYS A 312 10.70 -10.07 -3.45
C LYS A 312 9.71 -11.22 -3.41
N ALA A 313 9.42 -11.76 -2.22
CA ALA A 313 8.46 -12.83 -2.03
C ALA A 313 7.06 -12.44 -2.53
N MET A 314 6.60 -11.21 -2.27
CA MET A 314 5.33 -10.66 -2.76
C MET A 314 5.30 -10.57 -4.29
N VAL A 315 6.31 -9.94 -4.89
CA VAL A 315 6.35 -9.68 -6.35
C VAL A 315 6.51 -10.97 -7.15
N GLU A 316 7.28 -11.93 -6.66
CA GLU A 316 7.41 -13.25 -7.29
C GLU A 316 6.10 -14.02 -7.28
N GLU A 317 5.31 -13.93 -6.19
CA GLU A 317 4.00 -14.58 -6.11
C GLU A 317 2.97 -13.94 -7.06
N LEU A 318 2.96 -12.59 -7.18
CA LEU A 318 2.08 -11.87 -8.10
C LEU A 318 2.36 -12.15 -9.59
N ARG A 319 3.51 -12.72 -9.92
CA ARG A 319 3.92 -13.02 -11.31
C ARG A 319 3.65 -14.46 -11.75
N LYS A 320 3.20 -15.30 -10.83
CA LYS A 320 2.82 -16.69 -11.13
C LYS A 320 1.46 -16.77 -11.81
#